data_86b923f8312fd965568e751120ea03be
#
_entry.id   86b923f8312fd965568e751120ea03be
#
_cell.length_a   1.000
_cell.length_b   1.000
_cell.length_c   1.000
_cell.angle_alpha   90.00
_cell.angle_beta   90.00
_cell.angle_gamma   90.00
#
_symmetry.space_group_name_H-M   'P 1'
#
loop_
_entity.id
_entity.type
_entity.pdbx_description
1 polymer ?
#
loop_
_entity_poly.entity_id
_entity_poly.type
_entity_poly.pdbx_seq_one_letter_code
_entity_poly.pdbx_strand_id
1 'polypeptide(L)' 'MYIISYLKMQNGTCPLLHDGSKSVEFDSLERAYEFYTDECRLTEFCNKGTGEHTSLVLYEDDGIHPSIVQEIDFYV' A
#
# COMPACT_ATOMS: atom_id res chain seq x y z
N MET A 1 -14.51 -3.45 5.22
CA MET A 1 -13.70 -2.24 5.10
C MET A 1 -12.43 -2.57 4.34
N TYR A 2 -12.00 -1.68 3.48
CA TYR A 2 -10.81 -1.89 2.64
C TYR A 2 -9.68 -1.01 3.15
N ILE A 3 -8.50 -1.61 3.31
CA ILE A 3 -7.37 -0.93 3.92
C ILE A 3 -6.18 -1.02 2.96
N ILE A 4 -5.48 0.09 2.82
CA ILE A 4 -4.28 0.17 1.99
C ILE A 4 -3.11 0.57 2.89
N SER A 5 -2.02 -0.18 2.79
CA SER A 5 -0.80 0.11 3.54
C SER A 5 0.40 -0.53 2.86
N TYR A 6 1.58 -0.07 3.24
CA TYR A 6 2.82 -0.71 2.83
C TYR A 6 3.21 -1.80 3.80
N LEU A 7 3.77 -2.88 3.26
CA LEU A 7 4.42 -3.88 4.08
C LEU A 7 5.80 -3.40 4.51
N LYS A 8 6.31 -4.05 5.53
CA LYS A 8 7.61 -3.75 6.10
C LYS A 8 8.71 -3.92 5.07
N MET A 9 9.66 -3.00 5.06
CA MET A 9 10.81 -3.03 4.18
C MET A 9 11.96 -3.82 4.77
N GLN A 10 13.00 -4.08 3.97
CA GLN A 10 14.16 -4.86 4.37
C GLN A 10 14.88 -4.28 5.58
N ASN A 11 14.96 -2.96 5.67
CA ASN A 11 15.68 -2.30 6.77
C ASN A 11 14.85 -2.20 8.05
N GLY A 12 13.69 -2.81 8.09
CA GLY A 12 12.84 -2.84 9.27
C GLY A 12 11.88 -1.69 9.43
N THR A 13 11.87 -0.75 8.50
CA THR A 13 10.94 0.38 8.54
C THR A 13 9.82 0.19 7.53
N CYS A 14 8.62 0.67 7.86
CA CYS A 14 7.51 0.70 6.94
C CYS A 14 7.39 2.10 6.37
N PRO A 15 7.34 2.25 5.04
CA PRO A 15 7.15 3.57 4.46
C PRO A 15 5.75 4.09 4.76
N LEU A 16 5.62 5.41 4.78
CA LEU A 16 4.33 6.05 4.88
C LEU A 16 3.70 6.19 3.50
N LEU A 17 2.38 6.24 3.46
CA LEU A 17 1.66 6.59 2.24
C LEU A 17 1.95 8.05 1.89
N HIS A 18 1.64 8.44 0.66
CA HIS A 18 1.98 9.79 0.20
C HIS A 18 1.23 10.89 0.92
N ASP A 19 0.12 10.56 1.58
CA ASP A 19 -0.60 11.52 2.42
C ASP A 19 -0.03 11.60 3.84
N GLY A 20 1.05 10.86 4.14
CA GLY A 20 1.70 10.88 5.43
C GLY A 20 1.15 9.88 6.44
N SER A 21 0.13 9.12 6.09
CA SER A 21 -0.46 8.15 7.01
C SER A 21 0.20 6.78 6.88
N LYS A 22 0.03 5.94 7.89
CA LYS A 22 0.52 4.56 7.86
C LYS A 22 -0.41 3.64 7.09
N SER A 23 -1.70 3.95 7.11
CA SER A 23 -2.72 3.21 6.39
C SER A 23 -3.92 4.09 6.17
N VAL A 24 -4.74 3.76 5.17
CA VAL A 24 -6.01 4.44 4.91
C VAL A 24 -7.10 3.40 4.78
N GLU A 25 -8.31 3.78 5.19
CA GLU A 25 -9.46 2.90 5.17
C GLU A 25 -10.54 3.46 4.25
N PHE A 26 -11.21 2.55 3.55
CA PHE A 26 -12.31 2.91 2.66
C PHE A 26 -13.47 1.95 2.90
N ASP A 27 -14.69 2.46 2.77
CA ASP A 27 -15.90 1.66 2.86
C ASP A 27 -16.32 1.14 1.48
N SER A 28 -15.64 1.56 0.42
CA SER A 28 -15.96 1.20 -0.95
C SER A 28 -14.71 0.67 -1.66
N LEU A 29 -14.85 -0.47 -2.33
CA LEU A 29 -13.74 -1.04 -3.10
C LEU A 29 -13.33 -0.11 -4.24
N GLU A 30 -14.29 0.56 -4.86
CA GLU A 30 -14.02 1.48 -5.96
C GLU A 30 -13.12 2.64 -5.51
N ARG A 31 -13.44 3.24 -4.37
CA ARG A 31 -12.60 4.31 -3.81
C ARG A 31 -11.24 3.81 -3.40
N ALA A 32 -11.19 2.61 -2.84
CA ALA A 32 -9.92 2.00 -2.45
C ALA A 32 -9.03 1.79 -3.67
N TYR A 33 -9.59 1.31 -4.78
CA TYR A 33 -8.82 1.12 -6.01
C TYR A 33 -8.32 2.43 -6.60
N GLU A 34 -9.09 3.50 -6.53
CA GLU A 34 -8.63 4.80 -6.98
C GLU A 34 -7.39 5.26 -6.21
N PHE A 35 -7.46 5.19 -4.90
CA PHE A 35 -6.31 5.56 -4.05
C PHE A 35 -5.13 4.62 -4.31
N TYR A 36 -5.39 3.33 -4.41
CA TYR A 36 -4.36 2.32 -4.62
C TYR A 36 -3.62 2.57 -5.94
N THR A 37 -4.35 2.86 -7.00
CA THR A 37 -3.75 3.13 -8.31
C THR A 37 -2.87 4.38 -8.27
N ASP A 38 -3.34 5.44 -7.63
CA ASP A 38 -2.56 6.67 -7.51
C ASP A 38 -1.32 6.45 -6.67
N GLU A 39 -1.44 5.70 -5.58
CA GLU A 39 -0.30 5.39 -4.72
C GLU A 39 0.74 4.57 -5.47
N CYS A 40 0.31 3.60 -6.28
CA CYS A 40 1.21 2.80 -7.11
C CYS A 40 2.02 3.67 -8.07
N ARG A 41 1.38 4.61 -8.74
CA ARG A 41 2.06 5.51 -9.67
C ARG A 41 3.10 6.37 -8.96
N LEU A 42 2.72 6.93 -7.82
CA LEU A 42 3.61 7.79 -7.05
C LEU A 42 4.79 7.00 -6.49
N THR A 43 4.54 5.79 -6.01
CA THR A 43 5.59 4.93 -5.47
C THR A 43 6.57 4.52 -6.56
N GLU A 44 6.06 4.10 -7.71
CA GLU A 44 6.91 3.72 -8.83
C GLU A 44 7.80 4.89 -9.28
N PHE A 45 7.25 6.08 -9.28
CA PHE A 45 7.99 7.27 -9.68
C PHE A 45 9.02 7.70 -8.65
N CYS A 46 8.64 7.67 -7.36
CA CYS A 46 9.48 8.24 -6.29
C CYS A 46 10.54 7.29 -5.75
N ASN A 47 10.37 5.97 -5.92
CA ASN A 47 11.28 5.01 -5.33
C ASN A 47 12.41 4.56 -6.23
N LYS A 48 12.54 5.13 -7.41
CA LYS A 48 13.61 4.77 -8.34
C LYS A 48 14.97 5.09 -7.73
N GLY A 49 15.84 4.09 -7.71
CA GLY A 49 17.22 4.28 -7.27
C GLY A 49 17.45 4.22 -5.78
N THR A 50 16.43 3.89 -4.98
CA THR A 50 16.63 3.79 -3.53
C THR A 50 17.24 2.47 -3.10
N GLY A 51 17.17 1.43 -3.93
CA GLY A 51 17.68 0.10 -3.60
C GLY A 51 16.83 -0.64 -2.58
N GLU A 52 15.64 -0.16 -2.29
CA GLU A 52 14.77 -0.77 -1.29
C GLU A 52 13.61 -1.52 -1.93
N HIS A 53 13.20 -2.59 -1.27
CA HIS A 53 12.03 -3.36 -1.67
C HIS A 53 10.87 -3.01 -0.77
N THR A 54 9.73 -2.73 -1.37
CA THR A 54 8.50 -2.47 -0.62
C THR A 54 7.31 -3.05 -1.36
N SER A 55 6.27 -3.38 -0.62
CA SER A 55 5.03 -3.94 -1.17
C SER A 55 3.85 -3.09 -0.72
N LEU A 56 3.03 -2.69 -1.68
CA LEU A 56 1.79 -1.97 -1.40
C LEU A 56 0.63 -2.97 -1.43
N VAL A 57 -0.12 -3.03 -0.36
CA VAL A 57 -1.19 -4.03 -0.18
C VAL A 57 -2.53 -3.34 -0.01
N LEU A 58 -3.51 -3.85 -0.77
CA LEU A 58 -4.92 -3.54 -0.56
C LEU A 58 -5.57 -4.80 0.01
N TYR A 59 -6.15 -4.71 1.19
CA TYR A 59 -6.82 -5.85 1.78
C TYR A 59 -8.18 -5.47 2.34
N GLU A 60 -9.04 -6.48 2.41
CA GLU A 60 -10.37 -6.33 3.01
C GLU A 60 -10.33 -6.87 4.43
N ASP A 61 -10.78 -6.07 5.38
CA ASP A 61 -10.84 -6.43 6.78
C ASP A 61 -12.32 -6.47 7.20
N ASP A 62 -12.81 -7.66 7.49
CA ASP A 62 -14.18 -7.87 7.95
C ASP A 62 -14.28 -7.90 9.48
N GLY A 63 -13.18 -7.61 10.17
CA GLY A 63 -13.11 -7.65 11.62
C GLY A 63 -12.70 -9.03 12.18
N ILE A 64 -12.61 -10.06 11.34
CA ILE A 64 -12.25 -11.41 11.75
C ILE A 64 -10.96 -11.86 11.06
N HIS A 65 -10.93 -11.81 9.73
CA HIS A 65 -9.79 -12.21 8.94
C HIS A 65 -9.52 -11.20 7.83
N PRO A 66 -8.33 -10.60 7.79
CA PRO A 66 -7.96 -9.78 6.64
C PRO A 66 -7.70 -10.68 5.43
N SER A 67 -8.21 -10.26 4.27
CA SER A 67 -8.01 -10.96 3.01
C SER A 67 -7.35 -10.02 2.02
N ILE A 68 -6.25 -10.47 1.41
CA ILE A 68 -5.54 -9.65 0.43
C ILE A 68 -6.36 -9.59 -0.85
N VAL A 69 -6.69 -8.38 -1.28
CA VAL A 69 -7.38 -8.13 -2.55
C VAL A 69 -6.34 -7.97 -3.66
N GLN A 70 -5.29 -7.21 -3.39
CA GLN A 70 -4.22 -7.00 -4.35
C GLN A 70 -2.91 -6.63 -3.64
N GLU A 71 -1.79 -7.05 -4.23
CA GLU A 71 -0.47 -6.74 -3.73
C GLU A 71 0.45 -6.44 -4.91
N ILE A 72 1.23 -5.37 -4.80
CA ILE A 72 2.22 -5.02 -5.81
C ILE A 72 3.56 -4.81 -5.11
N ASP A 73 4.58 -5.49 -5.63
CA ASP A 73 5.94 -5.35 -5.13
C ASP A 73 6.70 -4.33 -5.98
N PHE A 74 7.44 -3.46 -5.30
CA PHE A 74 8.29 -2.47 -5.95
C PHE A 74 9.74 -2.78 -5.64
N TYR A 75 10.54 -2.88 -6.69
CA TYR A 75 11.98 -3.09 -6.61
C TYR A 75 12.70 -1.89 -7.20
N VAL A 76 13.72 -1.47 -6.55
CA VAL A 76 14.50 -0.32 -7.00
C VAL A 76 15.98 -0.61 -7.00
#